data_9a6d9096cd376136651b180709e7ab1a
#
_entry.id   9a6d9096cd376136651b180709e7ab1a
#
_cell.length_a   1.000
_cell.length_b   1.000
_cell.length_c   1.000
_cell.angle_alpha   90.00
_cell.angle_beta   90.00
_cell.angle_gamma   90.00
#
_symmetry.space_group_name_H-M   'P 1'
#
loop_
_entity.id
_entity.type
_entity.pdbx_description
1 polymer ?
#
loop_
_entity_poly.entity_id
_entity_poly.type
_entity_poly.pdbx_seq_one_letter_code
_entity_poly.pdbx_strand_id
1 'polypeptide(L)'
;MTRSPEAKALGIALGEPWFKLAPRAKEWGLVAKSSNYELYGDISARVMELLGRYSAWLEVYSIDEAFLGVRGNPEELLLLGQAMKTAVRRNVGVPVCVGIAGTKTLAKLANKWAKHNPAFDGVCHWDSVPADRQERLMAGLSVIELWGVSTRLTKRLNALGIHTVLDLARADPVRIRDRFSVVLMRTVLELRGTPCIPLEEERIGRDQLIFSRSFATPISTPAGMRQVLGIYAQQASARLARHGLQAKVLTAFAATSHYNPRDSSHPSVCVSLPMPTADPVLLARAAYALLPRIDDGVKYARAGIMVTDLRPTANQAPLAVFENPHEERGIGPLLEEVSRKYGRGSIGLGHAGIRGGPDWTMKRDMLSPRYTTHWDELPVVKAA
;
A
#
# COMPACT_ATOMS: atom_id res chain seq x y z
N MET A 1 -2.86 7.46 -12.15
CA MET A 1 -4.17 7.59 -11.47
C MET A 1 -4.91 6.26 -11.56
N THR A 2 -5.81 5.97 -10.62
CA THR A 2 -6.88 4.98 -10.82
C THR A 2 -7.94 5.58 -11.75
N ARG A 3 -8.74 4.75 -12.40
CA ARG A 3 -9.72 5.16 -13.41
C ARG A 3 -11.02 4.37 -13.27
N SER A 4 -12.13 5.00 -13.62
CA SER A 4 -13.43 4.34 -13.77
C SER A 4 -13.45 3.44 -15.03
N PRO A 5 -14.46 2.57 -15.19
CA PRO A 5 -14.66 1.81 -16.42
C PRO A 5 -14.78 2.69 -17.67
N GLU A 6 -15.47 3.83 -17.55
CA GLU A 6 -15.65 4.79 -18.65
C GLU A 6 -14.31 5.43 -19.05
N ALA A 7 -13.51 5.85 -18.07
CA ALA A 7 -12.15 6.37 -18.34
C ALA A 7 -11.24 5.29 -18.94
N LYS A 8 -11.43 4.01 -18.57
CA LYS A 8 -10.72 2.89 -19.21
C LYS A 8 -11.15 2.73 -20.68
N ALA A 9 -12.43 2.88 -20.98
CA ALA A 9 -12.95 2.80 -22.35
C ALA A 9 -12.39 3.91 -23.27
N LEU A 10 -12.04 5.07 -22.70
CA LEU A 10 -11.32 6.13 -23.41
C LEU A 10 -9.82 5.83 -23.67
N GLY A 11 -9.34 4.63 -23.33
CA GLY A 11 -7.95 4.23 -23.53
C GLY A 11 -6.95 4.78 -22.49
N ILE A 12 -7.43 5.44 -21.42
CA ILE A 12 -6.55 5.98 -20.37
C ILE A 12 -5.87 4.82 -19.64
N ALA A 13 -4.53 4.80 -19.58
CA ALA A 13 -3.77 3.76 -18.91
C ALA A 13 -3.83 3.86 -17.37
N LEU A 14 -3.76 2.72 -16.68
CA LEU A 14 -3.60 2.72 -15.22
C LEU A 14 -2.25 3.36 -14.85
N GLY A 15 -2.27 4.28 -13.88
CA GLY A 15 -1.05 4.99 -13.49
C GLY A 15 -0.74 6.24 -14.32
N GLU A 16 -1.48 6.52 -15.39
CA GLU A 16 -1.29 7.73 -16.20
C GLU A 16 -1.31 8.99 -15.31
N PRO A 17 -0.30 9.88 -15.40
CA PRO A 17 -0.24 11.08 -14.57
C PRO A 17 -1.27 12.13 -15.03
N TRP A 18 -1.89 12.82 -14.06
CA TRP A 18 -2.93 13.81 -14.33
C TRP A 18 -2.48 14.93 -15.28
N PHE A 19 -1.25 15.41 -15.18
CA PHE A 19 -0.78 16.51 -16.01
C PHE A 19 -0.79 16.18 -17.51
N LYS A 20 -0.73 14.89 -17.89
CA LYS A 20 -0.87 14.46 -19.30
C LYS A 20 -2.33 14.43 -19.76
N LEU A 21 -3.26 14.19 -18.83
CA LEU A 21 -4.69 14.07 -19.13
C LEU A 21 -5.44 15.41 -19.03
N ALA A 22 -4.99 16.28 -18.15
CA ALA A 22 -5.61 17.56 -17.85
C ALA A 22 -5.94 18.42 -19.10
N PRO A 23 -5.06 18.52 -20.11
CA PRO A 23 -5.36 19.31 -21.33
C PRO A 23 -6.59 18.82 -22.10
N ARG A 24 -6.87 17.51 -22.07
CA ARG A 24 -7.98 16.88 -22.78
C ARG A 24 -9.18 16.55 -21.88
N ALA A 25 -9.08 16.83 -20.58
CA ALA A 25 -10.08 16.42 -19.61
C ALA A 25 -11.47 16.99 -19.91
N LYS A 26 -11.54 18.24 -20.35
CA LYS A 26 -12.82 18.90 -20.70
C LYS A 26 -13.45 18.28 -21.95
N GLU A 27 -12.67 18.00 -22.97
CA GLU A 27 -13.10 17.34 -24.22
C GLU A 27 -13.70 15.95 -23.93
N TRP A 28 -13.09 15.21 -23.00
CA TRP A 28 -13.52 13.86 -22.64
C TRP A 28 -14.58 13.81 -21.53
N GLY A 29 -15.02 14.93 -21.01
CA GLY A 29 -15.90 14.97 -19.84
C GLY A 29 -15.27 14.32 -18.59
N LEU A 30 -13.93 14.31 -18.50
CA LEU A 30 -13.20 13.62 -17.45
C LEU A 30 -13.19 14.42 -16.16
N VAL A 31 -13.69 13.83 -15.07
CA VAL A 31 -13.68 14.41 -13.74
C VAL A 31 -12.57 13.78 -12.92
N ALA A 32 -11.59 14.60 -12.48
CA ALA A 32 -10.53 14.14 -11.58
C ALA A 32 -10.92 14.40 -10.12
N LYS A 33 -10.60 13.43 -9.25
CA LYS A 33 -10.73 13.56 -7.79
C LYS A 33 -9.41 13.23 -7.11
N SER A 34 -9.08 13.97 -6.07
CA SER A 34 -7.96 13.62 -5.19
C SER A 34 -8.31 12.37 -4.37
N SER A 35 -7.31 11.53 -4.07
CA SER A 35 -7.52 10.31 -3.28
C SER A 35 -8.05 10.65 -1.88
N ASN A 36 -9.24 10.15 -1.53
CA ASN A 36 -9.87 10.31 -0.24
C ASN A 36 -9.69 9.04 0.59
N TYR A 37 -8.48 8.88 1.16
CA TYR A 37 -8.12 7.68 1.92
C TYR A 37 -8.98 7.46 3.18
N GLU A 38 -9.54 8.53 3.75
CA GLU A 38 -10.44 8.44 4.91
C GLU A 38 -11.73 7.72 4.51
N LEU A 39 -12.38 8.21 3.44
CA LEU A 39 -13.58 7.56 2.88
C LEU A 39 -13.29 6.13 2.41
N TYR A 40 -12.18 5.91 1.69
CA TYR A 40 -11.85 4.58 1.20
C TYR A 40 -11.58 3.60 2.33
N GLY A 41 -10.93 4.05 3.41
CA GLY A 41 -10.66 3.24 4.59
C GLY A 41 -11.94 2.82 5.31
N ASP A 42 -12.91 3.72 5.46
CA ASP A 42 -14.20 3.41 6.06
C ASP A 42 -15.01 2.42 5.23
N ILE A 43 -15.12 2.67 3.91
CA ILE A 43 -15.82 1.73 3.00
C ILE A 43 -15.14 0.36 3.00
N SER A 44 -13.80 0.31 2.98
CA SER A 44 -13.04 -0.93 3.10
C SER A 44 -13.35 -1.67 4.40
N ALA A 45 -13.35 -0.97 5.54
CA ALA A 45 -13.65 -1.57 6.83
C ALA A 45 -15.04 -2.21 6.87
N ARG A 46 -16.06 -1.55 6.28
CA ARG A 46 -17.42 -2.11 6.15
C ARG A 46 -17.46 -3.36 5.29
N VAL A 47 -16.70 -3.39 4.18
CA VAL A 47 -16.57 -4.59 3.33
C VAL A 47 -15.94 -5.72 4.13
N MET A 48 -14.83 -5.46 4.83
CA MET A 48 -14.11 -6.49 5.59
C MET A 48 -14.95 -7.03 6.74
N GLU A 49 -15.66 -6.17 7.47
CA GLU A 49 -16.62 -6.58 8.51
C GLU A 49 -17.72 -7.48 7.95
N LEU A 50 -18.29 -7.09 6.80
CA LEU A 50 -19.33 -7.90 6.15
C LEU A 50 -18.79 -9.27 5.70
N LEU A 51 -17.59 -9.29 5.10
CA LEU A 51 -16.95 -10.54 4.66
C LEU A 51 -16.60 -11.46 5.83
N GLY A 52 -16.22 -10.90 6.99
CA GLY A 52 -15.96 -11.67 8.21
C GLY A 52 -17.15 -12.48 8.72
N ARG A 53 -18.40 -12.18 8.29
CA ARG A 53 -19.60 -12.96 8.61
C ARG A 53 -19.69 -14.28 7.82
N TYR A 54 -18.92 -14.42 6.75
CA TYR A 54 -18.93 -15.58 5.86
C TYR A 54 -17.81 -16.59 6.15
N SER A 55 -16.82 -16.20 6.97
CA SER A 55 -15.72 -17.09 7.35
C SER A 55 -15.17 -16.72 8.71
N ALA A 56 -14.78 -17.74 9.49
CA ALA A 56 -14.03 -17.56 10.73
C ALA A 56 -12.56 -17.11 10.48
N TRP A 57 -12.06 -17.30 9.25
CA TRP A 57 -10.69 -16.95 8.86
C TRP A 57 -10.70 -15.88 7.79
N LEU A 58 -10.40 -14.66 8.19
CA LEU A 58 -10.30 -13.49 7.32
C LEU A 58 -8.91 -12.88 7.41
N GLU A 59 -8.22 -12.80 6.29
CA GLU A 59 -6.98 -12.04 6.14
C GLU A 59 -7.25 -10.79 5.32
N VAL A 60 -7.15 -9.62 5.91
CA VAL A 60 -7.19 -8.33 5.21
C VAL A 60 -5.84 -8.11 4.54
N TYR A 61 -5.75 -8.43 3.24
CA TYR A 61 -4.51 -8.32 2.48
C TYR A 61 -4.19 -6.86 2.09
N SER A 62 -5.19 -6.11 1.67
CA SER A 62 -5.07 -4.69 1.32
C SER A 62 -6.37 -3.93 1.61
N ILE A 63 -6.44 -2.66 1.25
CA ILE A 63 -7.67 -1.85 1.38
C ILE A 63 -8.83 -2.37 0.50
N ASP A 64 -8.52 -3.11 -0.55
CA ASP A 64 -9.48 -3.57 -1.59
C ASP A 64 -9.46 -5.09 -1.81
N GLU A 65 -8.67 -5.84 -1.06
CA GLU A 65 -8.55 -7.30 -1.19
C GLU A 65 -8.49 -8.00 0.17
N ALA A 66 -9.17 -9.13 0.29
CA ALA A 66 -9.10 -10.02 1.43
C ALA A 66 -9.05 -11.47 0.99
N PHE A 67 -8.46 -12.34 1.80
CA PHE A 67 -8.58 -13.79 1.68
C PHE A 67 -9.47 -14.32 2.80
N LEU A 68 -10.32 -15.28 2.46
CA LEU A 68 -11.18 -15.99 3.40
C LEU A 68 -10.93 -17.49 3.29
N GLY A 69 -10.83 -18.16 4.43
CA GLY A 69 -10.79 -19.61 4.48
C GLY A 69 -12.21 -20.17 4.47
N VAL A 70 -12.57 -20.87 3.40
CA VAL A 70 -13.91 -21.47 3.23
C VAL A 70 -13.80 -22.97 2.94
N ARG A 71 -14.84 -23.73 3.29
CA ARG A 71 -14.95 -25.15 3.02
C ARG A 71 -16.34 -25.48 2.50
N GLY A 72 -16.46 -26.42 1.59
CA GLY A 72 -17.71 -26.87 1.01
C GLY A 72 -17.48 -27.63 -0.29
N ASN A 73 -18.54 -28.18 -0.85
CA ASN A 73 -18.51 -28.73 -2.21
C ASN A 73 -18.50 -27.59 -3.25
N PRO A 74 -18.19 -27.86 -4.53
CA PRO A 74 -18.09 -26.83 -5.57
C PRO A 74 -19.35 -25.97 -5.74
N GLU A 75 -20.54 -26.54 -5.61
CA GLU A 75 -21.81 -25.82 -5.75
C GLU A 75 -22.04 -24.89 -4.56
N GLU A 76 -21.81 -25.36 -3.34
CA GLU A 76 -21.88 -24.57 -2.11
C GLU A 76 -20.92 -23.38 -2.15
N LEU A 77 -19.68 -23.61 -2.60
CA LEU A 77 -18.68 -22.56 -2.72
C LEU A 77 -19.04 -21.51 -3.78
N LEU A 78 -19.61 -21.90 -4.90
CA LEU A 78 -20.13 -20.96 -5.90
C LEU A 78 -21.28 -20.13 -5.36
N LEU A 79 -22.25 -20.76 -4.69
CA LEU A 79 -23.37 -20.06 -4.04
C LEU A 79 -22.88 -19.10 -2.95
N LEU A 80 -21.90 -19.51 -2.15
CA LEU A 80 -21.27 -18.65 -1.14
C LEU A 80 -20.59 -17.44 -1.78
N GLY A 81 -19.86 -17.63 -2.86
CA GLY A 81 -19.23 -16.54 -3.62
C GLY A 81 -20.24 -15.54 -4.17
N GLN A 82 -21.37 -16.02 -4.73
CA GLN A 82 -22.47 -15.18 -5.21
C GLN A 82 -23.16 -14.43 -4.06
N ALA A 83 -23.36 -15.10 -2.92
CA ALA A 83 -23.93 -14.47 -1.73
C ALA A 83 -23.03 -13.32 -1.22
N MET A 84 -21.72 -13.54 -1.12
CA MET A 84 -20.75 -12.50 -0.73
C MET A 84 -20.79 -11.30 -1.68
N LYS A 85 -20.70 -11.55 -3.01
CA LYS A 85 -20.75 -10.52 -4.05
C LYS A 85 -22.04 -9.68 -3.93
N THR A 86 -23.19 -10.36 -3.79
CA THR A 86 -24.50 -9.72 -3.67
C THR A 86 -24.62 -8.92 -2.38
N ALA A 87 -24.16 -9.47 -1.24
CA ALA A 87 -24.21 -8.82 0.05
C ALA A 87 -23.36 -7.54 0.07
N VAL A 88 -22.13 -7.58 -0.45
CA VAL A 88 -21.27 -6.39 -0.53
C VAL A 88 -21.92 -5.33 -1.43
N ARG A 89 -22.46 -5.72 -2.58
CA ARG A 89 -23.15 -4.79 -3.48
C ARG A 89 -24.37 -4.15 -2.82
N ARG A 90 -25.18 -4.94 -2.12
CA ARG A 90 -26.42 -4.47 -1.47
C ARG A 90 -26.16 -3.61 -0.24
N ASN A 91 -25.22 -4.01 0.62
CA ASN A 91 -25.05 -3.39 1.94
C ASN A 91 -23.98 -2.30 1.98
N VAL A 92 -22.99 -2.33 1.06
CA VAL A 92 -21.89 -1.33 1.00
C VAL A 92 -21.94 -0.51 -0.29
N GLY A 93 -22.58 -1.02 -1.35
CA GLY A 93 -22.75 -0.30 -2.62
C GLY A 93 -21.59 -0.48 -3.61
N VAL A 94 -20.51 -1.18 -3.25
CA VAL A 94 -19.36 -1.41 -4.14
C VAL A 94 -19.42 -2.75 -4.85
N PRO A 95 -19.05 -2.83 -6.14
CA PRO A 95 -18.98 -4.10 -6.86
C PRO A 95 -17.68 -4.83 -6.48
N VAL A 96 -17.78 -6.13 -6.24
CA VAL A 96 -16.63 -7.00 -5.98
C VAL A 96 -16.70 -8.24 -6.87
N CYS A 97 -15.55 -8.90 -7.07
CA CYS A 97 -15.43 -10.21 -7.67
C CYS A 97 -14.85 -11.19 -6.66
N VAL A 98 -15.20 -12.48 -6.80
CA VAL A 98 -14.76 -13.55 -5.90
C VAL A 98 -14.06 -14.63 -6.71
N GLY A 99 -12.82 -14.95 -6.32
CA GLY A 99 -12.05 -16.08 -6.83
C GLY A 99 -11.89 -17.14 -5.75
N ILE A 100 -12.23 -18.38 -6.03
CA ILE A 100 -12.19 -19.50 -5.10
C ILE A 100 -11.25 -20.55 -5.65
N ALA A 101 -10.28 -21.00 -4.85
CA ALA A 101 -9.31 -22.03 -5.24
C ALA A 101 -8.60 -22.60 -4.01
N GLY A 102 -7.92 -23.73 -4.18
CA GLY A 102 -7.16 -24.40 -3.13
C GLY A 102 -5.91 -23.67 -2.65
N THR A 103 -5.44 -22.63 -3.37
CA THR A 103 -4.27 -21.81 -3.00
C THR A 103 -4.54 -20.34 -3.21
N LYS A 104 -3.80 -19.47 -2.44
CA LYS A 104 -3.94 -18.01 -2.57
C LYS A 104 -3.60 -17.50 -3.98
N THR A 105 -2.56 -18.05 -4.61
CA THR A 105 -2.15 -17.65 -5.97
C THR A 105 -3.22 -18.01 -6.99
N LEU A 106 -3.80 -19.21 -6.92
CA LEU A 106 -4.90 -19.60 -7.80
C LEU A 106 -6.18 -18.81 -7.50
N ALA A 107 -6.50 -18.53 -6.23
CA ALA A 107 -7.65 -17.70 -5.87
C ALA A 107 -7.56 -16.29 -6.47
N LYS A 108 -6.37 -15.66 -6.44
CA LYS A 108 -6.17 -14.36 -7.09
C LYS A 108 -6.29 -14.44 -8.62
N LEU A 109 -5.82 -15.50 -9.24
CA LEU A 109 -6.03 -15.74 -10.68
C LEU A 109 -7.53 -15.95 -10.99
N ALA A 110 -8.22 -16.78 -10.22
CA ALA A 110 -9.66 -17.01 -10.36
C ALA A 110 -10.44 -15.69 -10.24
N ASN A 111 -10.09 -14.85 -9.26
CA ASN A 111 -10.68 -13.51 -9.11
C ASN A 111 -10.43 -12.63 -10.35
N LYS A 112 -9.22 -12.67 -10.93
CA LYS A 112 -8.90 -11.94 -12.15
C LYS A 112 -9.76 -12.40 -13.33
N TRP A 113 -9.96 -13.69 -13.51
CA TRP A 113 -10.86 -14.21 -14.56
C TRP A 113 -12.32 -13.90 -14.28
N ALA A 114 -12.76 -13.99 -13.03
CA ALA A 114 -14.10 -13.55 -12.62
C ALA A 114 -14.37 -12.08 -13.01
N LYS A 115 -13.37 -11.23 -12.91
CA LYS A 115 -13.45 -9.79 -13.23
C LYS A 115 -13.47 -9.49 -14.73
N HIS A 116 -12.75 -10.30 -15.55
CA HIS A 116 -12.52 -9.97 -16.96
C HIS A 116 -13.28 -10.88 -17.93
N ASN A 117 -13.91 -11.94 -17.46
CA ASN A 117 -14.69 -12.87 -18.29
C ASN A 117 -16.14 -12.91 -17.81
N PRO A 118 -17.09 -12.36 -18.61
CA PRO A 118 -18.51 -12.33 -18.27
C PRO A 118 -19.13 -13.70 -17.97
N ALA A 119 -18.58 -14.79 -18.55
CA ALA A 119 -19.08 -16.15 -18.33
C ALA A 119 -18.98 -16.61 -16.86
N PHE A 120 -18.20 -15.95 -16.03
CA PHE A 120 -18.10 -16.25 -14.59
C PHE A 120 -19.06 -15.41 -13.73
N ASP A 121 -19.73 -14.44 -14.30
CA ASP A 121 -20.62 -13.53 -13.55
C ASP A 121 -19.98 -13.02 -12.23
N GLY A 122 -18.71 -12.63 -12.28
CA GLY A 122 -17.98 -12.09 -11.13
C GLY A 122 -17.60 -13.09 -10.04
N VAL A 123 -17.86 -14.40 -10.21
CA VAL A 123 -17.44 -15.47 -9.28
C VAL A 123 -16.82 -16.62 -10.06
N CYS A 124 -15.58 -16.98 -9.73
CA CYS A 124 -14.87 -18.09 -10.37
C CYS A 124 -14.39 -19.08 -9.31
N HIS A 125 -14.92 -20.30 -9.34
CA HIS A 125 -14.37 -21.44 -8.60
C HIS A 125 -13.41 -22.20 -9.52
N TRP A 126 -12.11 -22.14 -9.23
CA TRP A 126 -11.05 -22.63 -10.10
C TRP A 126 -11.18 -24.13 -10.38
N ASP A 127 -11.43 -24.92 -9.34
CA ASP A 127 -11.46 -26.37 -9.45
C ASP A 127 -12.71 -26.90 -10.21
N SER A 128 -13.72 -26.05 -10.42
CA SER A 128 -14.87 -26.34 -11.29
C SER A 128 -14.61 -26.00 -12.76
N VAL A 129 -13.50 -25.33 -13.07
CA VAL A 129 -13.13 -25.04 -14.47
C VAL A 129 -12.48 -26.29 -15.07
N PRO A 130 -12.95 -26.82 -16.22
CA PRO A 130 -12.32 -27.98 -16.88
C PRO A 130 -10.83 -27.79 -17.11
N ALA A 131 -10.02 -28.86 -16.94
CA ALA A 131 -8.55 -28.78 -16.97
C ALA A 131 -8.00 -28.19 -18.27
N ASP A 132 -8.59 -28.56 -19.42
CA ASP A 132 -8.21 -28.01 -20.73
C ASP A 132 -8.48 -26.50 -20.82
N ARG A 133 -9.54 -26.03 -20.18
CA ARG A 133 -9.86 -24.60 -20.08
C ARG A 133 -8.93 -23.88 -19.10
N GLN A 134 -8.56 -24.52 -17.97
CA GLN A 134 -7.58 -23.98 -17.04
C GLN A 134 -6.23 -23.75 -17.76
N GLU A 135 -5.77 -24.74 -18.53
CA GLU A 135 -4.53 -24.60 -19.31
C GLU A 135 -4.61 -23.47 -20.34
N ARG A 136 -5.71 -23.39 -21.10
CA ARG A 136 -5.93 -22.28 -22.05
C ARG A 136 -5.91 -20.91 -21.37
N LEU A 137 -6.56 -20.79 -20.20
CA LEU A 137 -6.57 -19.55 -19.42
C LEU A 137 -5.17 -19.17 -18.95
N MET A 138 -4.39 -20.14 -18.45
CA MET A 138 -3.01 -19.88 -18.00
C MET A 138 -2.07 -19.58 -19.18
N ALA A 139 -2.24 -20.24 -20.34
CA ALA A 139 -1.45 -19.99 -21.54
C ALA A 139 -1.72 -18.61 -22.16
N GLY A 140 -2.96 -18.14 -22.07
CA GLY A 140 -3.36 -16.82 -22.56
C GLY A 140 -2.95 -15.66 -21.67
N LEU A 141 -2.39 -15.92 -20.49
CA LEU A 141 -2.03 -14.88 -19.54
C LEU A 141 -0.51 -14.72 -19.42
N SER A 142 0.00 -13.51 -19.69
CA SER A 142 1.42 -13.21 -19.51
C SER A 142 1.84 -13.36 -18.06
N VAL A 143 3.06 -13.83 -17.81
CA VAL A 143 3.60 -14.04 -16.46
C VAL A 143 3.64 -12.76 -15.62
N ILE A 144 3.71 -11.57 -16.24
CA ILE A 144 3.65 -10.27 -15.53
C ILE A 144 2.32 -10.05 -14.81
N GLU A 145 1.27 -10.70 -15.26
CA GLU A 145 -0.07 -10.57 -14.70
C GLU A 145 -0.25 -11.38 -13.40
N LEU A 146 0.76 -12.19 -13.07
CA LEU A 146 0.74 -13.02 -11.88
C LEU A 146 1.10 -12.20 -10.63
N TRP A 147 0.42 -12.48 -9.54
CA TRP A 147 0.68 -11.87 -8.25
C TRP A 147 2.16 -12.05 -7.82
N GLY A 148 2.81 -10.95 -7.44
CA GLY A 148 4.20 -10.93 -7.03
C GLY A 148 5.24 -10.89 -8.17
N VAL A 149 4.80 -10.92 -9.45
CA VAL A 149 5.70 -10.81 -10.60
C VAL A 149 5.81 -9.37 -11.07
N SER A 150 6.98 -8.78 -10.92
CA SER A 150 7.30 -7.42 -11.37
C SER A 150 7.83 -7.40 -12.80
N THR A 151 7.83 -6.21 -13.44
CA THR A 151 8.44 -6.02 -14.78
C THR A 151 9.90 -6.49 -14.84
N ARG A 152 10.69 -6.28 -13.78
CA ARG A 152 12.08 -6.74 -13.72
C ARG A 152 12.16 -8.27 -13.66
N LEU A 153 11.27 -8.90 -12.89
CA LEU A 153 11.21 -10.35 -12.79
C LEU A 153 10.74 -10.97 -14.10
N THR A 154 9.72 -10.36 -14.75
CA THR A 154 9.24 -10.78 -16.08
C THR A 154 10.37 -10.82 -17.11
N LYS A 155 11.20 -9.79 -17.20
CA LYS A 155 12.33 -9.77 -18.13
C LYS A 155 13.29 -10.95 -17.90
N ARG A 156 13.54 -11.30 -16.64
CA ARG A 156 14.41 -12.42 -16.27
C ARG A 156 13.77 -13.78 -16.57
N LEU A 157 12.46 -13.92 -16.37
CA LEU A 157 11.69 -15.13 -16.71
C LEU A 157 11.64 -15.33 -18.22
N ASN A 158 11.33 -14.27 -18.98
CA ASN A 158 11.29 -14.33 -20.45
C ASN A 158 12.63 -14.76 -21.06
N ALA A 159 13.76 -14.35 -20.46
CA ALA A 159 15.09 -14.79 -20.88
C ALA A 159 15.34 -16.31 -20.69
N LEU A 160 14.47 -16.99 -19.94
CA LEU A 160 14.47 -18.44 -19.75
C LEU A 160 13.36 -19.15 -20.54
N GLY A 161 12.66 -18.43 -21.43
CA GLY A 161 11.53 -18.97 -22.20
C GLY A 161 10.21 -19.06 -21.43
N ILE A 162 10.13 -18.44 -20.23
CA ILE A 162 8.91 -18.42 -19.40
C ILE A 162 8.17 -17.11 -19.67
N HIS A 163 7.15 -17.16 -20.54
CA HIS A 163 6.39 -15.99 -20.99
C HIS A 163 5.00 -15.93 -20.39
N THR A 164 4.39 -17.10 -20.16
CA THR A 164 3.01 -17.23 -19.69
C THR A 164 2.93 -17.79 -18.26
N VAL A 165 1.77 -17.67 -17.66
CA VAL A 165 1.48 -18.31 -16.36
C VAL A 165 1.60 -19.82 -16.47
N LEU A 166 1.19 -20.42 -17.61
CA LEU A 166 1.34 -21.86 -17.85
C LEU A 166 2.79 -22.30 -17.92
N ASP A 167 3.66 -21.52 -18.60
CA ASP A 167 5.09 -21.83 -18.66
C ASP A 167 5.70 -21.85 -17.26
N LEU A 168 5.34 -20.88 -16.41
CA LEU A 168 5.81 -20.84 -15.03
C LEU A 168 5.24 -22.00 -14.20
N ALA A 169 3.96 -22.35 -14.35
CA ALA A 169 3.35 -23.48 -13.67
C ALA A 169 4.06 -24.82 -14.04
N ARG A 170 4.53 -24.96 -15.28
CA ARG A 170 5.27 -26.14 -15.79
C ARG A 170 6.77 -26.12 -15.48
N ALA A 171 7.31 -24.98 -15.07
CA ALA A 171 8.74 -24.85 -14.77
C ALA A 171 9.17 -25.69 -13.57
N ASP A 172 10.37 -26.24 -13.58
CA ASP A 172 10.94 -26.98 -12.46
C ASP A 172 11.10 -26.07 -11.22
N PRO A 173 10.41 -26.39 -10.09
CA PRO A 173 10.45 -25.57 -8.89
C PRO A 173 11.84 -25.39 -8.30
N VAL A 174 12.70 -26.42 -8.37
CA VAL A 174 14.08 -26.38 -7.86
C VAL A 174 14.91 -25.39 -8.67
N ARG A 175 14.84 -25.47 -10.00
CA ARG A 175 15.52 -24.51 -10.90
C ARG A 175 15.03 -23.06 -10.68
N ILE A 176 13.74 -22.89 -10.43
CA ILE A 176 13.17 -21.57 -10.13
C ILE A 176 13.70 -21.05 -8.78
N ARG A 177 13.77 -21.89 -7.74
CA ARG A 177 14.35 -21.51 -6.46
C ARG A 177 15.79 -21.04 -6.60
N ASP A 178 16.62 -21.83 -7.29
CA ASP A 178 18.05 -21.61 -7.37
C ASP A 178 18.41 -20.37 -8.22
N ARG A 179 17.62 -20.08 -9.26
CA ARG A 179 17.84 -18.92 -10.14
C ARG A 179 17.18 -17.62 -9.66
N PHE A 180 16.13 -17.72 -8.87
CA PHE A 180 15.35 -16.55 -8.44
C PHE A 180 15.20 -16.48 -6.92
N SER A 181 14.30 -17.28 -6.36
CA SER A 181 14.05 -17.28 -4.90
C SER A 181 13.09 -18.40 -4.50
N VAL A 182 13.10 -18.72 -3.19
CA VAL A 182 12.10 -19.62 -2.59
C VAL A 182 10.68 -19.07 -2.71
N VAL A 183 10.49 -17.75 -2.74
CA VAL A 183 9.18 -17.12 -2.90
C VAL A 183 8.59 -17.47 -4.27
N LEU A 184 9.36 -17.33 -5.34
CA LEU A 184 8.88 -17.66 -6.69
C LEU A 184 8.67 -19.18 -6.86
N MET A 185 9.50 -20.01 -6.21
CA MET A 185 9.29 -21.46 -6.16
C MET A 185 7.92 -21.78 -5.52
N ARG A 186 7.59 -21.16 -4.39
CA ARG A 186 6.27 -21.31 -3.76
C ARG A 186 5.14 -20.92 -4.69
N THR A 187 5.31 -19.84 -5.47
CA THR A 187 4.33 -19.45 -6.49
C THR A 187 4.13 -20.55 -7.55
N VAL A 188 5.19 -21.23 -7.99
CA VAL A 188 5.07 -22.39 -8.92
C VAL A 188 4.28 -23.52 -8.27
N LEU A 189 4.56 -23.86 -7.03
CA LEU A 189 3.85 -24.92 -6.29
C LEU A 189 2.36 -24.56 -6.09
N GLU A 190 2.07 -23.30 -5.76
CA GLU A 190 0.70 -22.82 -5.62
C GLU A 190 -0.10 -22.86 -6.93
N LEU A 191 0.53 -22.55 -8.06
CA LEU A 191 -0.07 -22.70 -9.39
C LEU A 191 -0.40 -24.16 -9.72
N ARG A 192 0.25 -25.12 -9.08
CA ARG A 192 0.01 -26.56 -9.19
C ARG A 192 -0.97 -27.09 -8.14
N GLY A 193 -1.55 -26.20 -7.32
CA GLY A 193 -2.51 -26.57 -6.28
C GLY A 193 -1.90 -26.98 -4.94
N THR A 194 -0.58 -26.84 -4.75
CA THR A 194 0.07 -27.10 -3.46
C THR A 194 0.10 -25.83 -2.60
N PRO A 195 -0.64 -25.74 -1.48
CA PRO A 195 -0.66 -24.56 -0.63
C PRO A 195 0.71 -24.32 0.02
N CYS A 196 1.29 -23.16 -0.21
CA CYS A 196 2.61 -22.77 0.32
C CYS A 196 2.59 -21.44 1.08
N ILE A 197 1.50 -20.68 0.95
CA ILE A 197 1.31 -19.38 1.59
C ILE A 197 0.16 -19.53 2.59
N PRO A 198 0.45 -19.56 3.90
CA PRO A 198 -0.58 -19.70 4.92
C PRO A 198 -1.54 -18.50 4.95
N LEU A 199 -2.73 -18.70 5.51
CA LEU A 199 -3.64 -17.62 5.84
C LEU A 199 -3.12 -16.91 7.10
N GLU A 200 -2.88 -15.61 7.01
CA GLU A 200 -2.42 -14.79 8.13
C GLU A 200 -3.61 -14.03 8.72
N GLU A 201 -4.18 -14.54 9.82
CA GLU A 201 -5.33 -13.90 10.51
C GLU A 201 -4.93 -12.59 11.17
N GLU A 202 -3.73 -12.55 11.74
CA GLU A 202 -3.15 -11.34 12.33
C GLU A 202 -1.72 -11.14 11.79
N ARG A 203 -1.43 -9.95 11.30
CA ARG A 203 -0.04 -9.55 11.10
C ARG A 203 0.61 -9.36 12.47
N ILE A 204 1.37 -10.36 12.90
CA ILE A 204 2.17 -10.30 14.11
C ILE A 204 3.28 -9.25 13.91
N GLY A 205 2.97 -8.02 14.34
CA GLY A 205 3.91 -6.91 14.28
C GLY A 205 3.99 -6.21 12.91
N ARG A 206 4.69 -5.10 12.90
CA ARG A 206 5.03 -4.35 11.68
C ARG A 206 6.53 -4.41 11.50
N ASP A 207 6.99 -4.86 10.34
CA ASP A 207 8.42 -4.92 10.03
C ASP A 207 9.01 -3.53 9.78
N GLN A 208 8.16 -2.59 9.33
CA GLN A 208 8.57 -1.24 8.99
C GLN A 208 7.41 -0.23 9.07
N LEU A 209 7.75 1.02 9.36
CA LEU A 209 6.86 2.16 9.15
C LEU A 209 7.51 3.14 8.20
N ILE A 210 6.79 3.50 7.13
CA ILE A 210 7.27 4.47 6.14
C ILE A 210 6.41 5.73 6.20
N PHE A 211 7.07 6.88 6.25
CA PHE A 211 6.45 8.18 6.06
C PHE A 211 7.11 8.88 4.88
N SER A 212 6.43 8.96 3.75
CA SER A 212 6.95 9.54 2.52
C SER A 212 5.84 10.22 1.73
N ARG A 213 6.15 11.37 1.14
CA ARG A 213 5.21 12.11 0.28
C ARG A 213 5.93 12.71 -0.92
N SER A 214 5.20 12.82 -2.02
CA SER A 214 5.59 13.67 -3.15
C SER A 214 5.21 15.11 -2.84
N PHE A 215 6.03 16.05 -3.32
CA PHE A 215 5.85 17.46 -3.08
C PHE A 215 5.00 18.11 -4.18
N ALA A 216 4.18 19.09 -3.83
CA ALA A 216 3.49 19.96 -4.78
C ALA A 216 4.50 20.85 -5.52
N THR A 217 5.43 21.44 -4.75
CA THR A 217 6.56 22.21 -5.27
C THR A 217 7.84 21.45 -4.88
N PRO A 218 8.72 21.10 -5.84
CA PRO A 218 9.97 20.42 -5.53
C PRO A 218 10.84 21.19 -4.54
N ILE A 219 11.52 20.47 -3.66
CA ILE A 219 12.50 21.04 -2.73
C ILE A 219 13.86 21.08 -3.42
N SER A 220 14.51 22.25 -3.43
CA SER A 220 15.79 22.44 -4.09
C SER A 220 16.93 22.91 -3.17
N THR A 221 16.68 23.02 -1.86
CA THR A 221 17.68 23.48 -0.90
C THR A 221 17.83 22.52 0.28
N PRO A 222 19.05 22.39 0.85
CA PRO A 222 19.26 21.60 2.08
C PRO A 222 18.44 22.12 3.26
N ALA A 223 18.20 23.43 3.36
CA ALA A 223 17.37 24.03 4.42
C ALA A 223 15.89 23.58 4.30
N GLY A 224 15.33 23.62 3.08
CA GLY A 224 13.99 23.09 2.82
C GLY A 224 13.89 21.60 3.11
N MET A 225 14.89 20.81 2.73
CA MET A 225 14.93 19.37 3.02
C MET A 225 15.02 19.09 4.53
N ARG A 226 15.78 19.89 5.28
CA ARG A 226 15.83 19.81 6.75
C ARG A 226 14.44 19.96 7.37
N GLN A 227 13.65 20.93 6.91
CA GLN A 227 12.27 21.11 7.36
C GLN A 227 11.39 19.87 7.07
N VAL A 228 11.47 19.35 5.85
CA VAL A 228 10.74 18.13 5.44
C VAL A 228 11.08 16.95 6.36
N LEU A 229 12.37 16.67 6.54
CA LEU A 229 12.84 15.55 7.35
C LEU A 229 12.42 15.68 8.81
N GLY A 230 12.47 16.89 9.37
CA GLY A 230 12.00 17.17 10.74
C GLY A 230 10.51 16.87 10.92
N ILE A 231 9.67 17.33 9.98
CA ILE A 231 8.24 17.05 9.99
C ILE A 231 7.97 15.55 9.86
N TYR A 232 8.68 14.85 8.97
CA TYR A 232 8.48 13.42 8.77
C TYR A 232 8.96 12.59 9.95
N ALA A 233 10.04 12.97 10.61
CA ALA A 233 10.52 12.36 11.85
C ALA A 233 9.48 12.47 12.98
N GLN A 234 8.88 13.64 13.16
CA GLN A 234 7.80 13.84 14.12
C GLN A 234 6.58 12.98 13.81
N GLN A 235 6.20 12.86 12.53
CA GLN A 235 5.09 12.01 12.10
C GLN A 235 5.37 10.51 12.29
N ALA A 236 6.61 10.09 12.08
CA ALA A 236 7.02 8.71 12.33
C ALA A 236 7.02 8.40 13.83
N SER A 237 7.53 9.32 14.67
CA SER A 237 7.46 9.24 16.13
C SER A 237 6.03 9.03 16.61
N ALA A 238 5.10 9.89 16.17
CA ALA A 238 3.68 9.77 16.53
C ALA A 238 3.05 8.44 16.08
N ARG A 239 3.48 7.89 14.94
CA ARG A 239 3.02 6.58 14.50
C ARG A 239 3.60 5.44 15.32
N LEU A 240 4.88 5.50 15.68
CA LEU A 240 5.52 4.54 16.57
C LEU A 240 4.81 4.50 17.92
N ALA A 241 4.59 5.67 18.53
CA ALA A 241 3.91 5.81 19.82
C ALA A 241 2.50 5.20 19.80
N ARG A 242 1.69 5.48 18.75
CA ARG A 242 0.34 4.88 18.61
C ARG A 242 0.32 3.37 18.56
N HIS A 243 1.41 2.76 18.12
CA HIS A 243 1.53 1.30 18.04
C HIS A 243 2.32 0.71 19.20
N GLY A 244 2.73 1.51 20.19
CA GLY A 244 3.58 1.07 21.28
C GLY A 244 4.94 0.53 20.81
N LEU A 245 5.50 1.11 19.75
CA LEU A 245 6.73 0.64 19.11
C LEU A 245 7.86 1.65 19.22
N GLN A 246 9.08 1.15 19.21
CA GLN A 246 10.33 1.88 19.06
C GLN A 246 11.09 1.34 17.85
N ALA A 247 11.90 2.17 17.20
CA ALA A 247 12.71 1.79 16.04
C ALA A 247 14.20 1.83 16.35
N LYS A 248 14.94 0.84 15.89
CA LYS A 248 16.39 0.74 15.99
C LYS A 248 17.11 1.29 14.76
N VAL A 249 16.45 1.26 13.58
CA VAL A 249 17.06 1.69 12.31
C VAL A 249 16.13 2.70 11.63
N LEU A 250 16.75 3.80 11.14
CA LEU A 250 16.07 4.80 10.34
C LEU A 250 16.78 4.96 9.00
N THR A 251 16.02 4.90 7.91
CA THR A 251 16.48 5.25 6.57
C THR A 251 15.78 6.52 6.11
N ALA A 252 16.56 7.56 5.84
CA ALA A 252 16.07 8.79 5.19
C ALA A 252 16.44 8.77 3.71
N PHE A 253 15.53 9.26 2.85
CA PHE A 253 15.75 9.29 1.41
C PHE A 253 15.05 10.48 0.75
N ALA A 254 15.57 10.90 -0.40
CA ALA A 254 14.93 11.83 -1.30
C ALA A 254 15.06 11.34 -2.75
N ALA A 255 14.21 11.86 -3.64
CA ALA A 255 14.24 11.48 -5.04
C ALA A 255 13.76 12.64 -5.92
N THR A 256 14.40 12.82 -7.05
CA THR A 256 13.95 13.69 -8.13
C THR A 256 12.74 13.09 -8.86
N SER A 257 12.12 13.83 -9.77
CA SER A 257 10.95 13.34 -10.50
C SER A 257 11.33 12.21 -11.46
N HIS A 258 10.59 11.12 -11.42
CA HIS A 258 10.71 10.02 -12.38
C HIS A 258 10.44 10.47 -13.84
N TYR A 259 9.73 11.58 -14.04
CA TYR A 259 9.39 12.12 -15.36
C TYR A 259 10.46 13.07 -15.91
N ASN A 260 11.53 13.35 -15.16
CA ASN A 260 12.70 14.09 -15.61
C ASN A 260 13.97 13.26 -15.47
N PRO A 261 14.27 12.38 -16.44
CA PRO A 261 15.41 11.47 -16.33
C PRO A 261 16.78 12.17 -16.44
N ARG A 262 16.84 13.43 -16.89
CA ARG A 262 18.11 14.18 -17.04
C ARG A 262 18.73 14.55 -15.69
N ASP A 263 17.91 14.75 -14.67
CA ASP A 263 18.34 15.16 -13.31
C ASP A 263 18.00 14.06 -12.31
N SER A 264 18.36 12.80 -12.60
CA SER A 264 18.04 11.68 -11.74
C SER A 264 18.98 11.65 -10.53
N SER A 265 18.45 11.92 -9.32
CA SER A 265 19.16 11.83 -8.04
C SER A 265 18.29 11.14 -7.01
N HIS A 266 18.86 10.15 -6.31
CA HIS A 266 18.16 9.33 -5.30
C HIS A 266 19.02 9.14 -4.04
N PRO A 267 19.39 10.23 -3.34
CA PRO A 267 20.17 10.12 -2.13
C PRO A 267 19.39 9.37 -1.04
N SER A 268 20.08 8.49 -0.34
CA SER A 268 19.56 7.82 0.84
C SER A 268 20.65 7.58 1.86
N VAL A 269 20.28 7.53 3.14
CA VAL A 269 21.16 7.19 4.26
C VAL A 269 20.40 6.28 5.21
N CYS A 270 21.10 5.23 5.68
CA CYS A 270 20.61 4.33 6.71
C CYS A 270 21.41 4.57 7.99
N VAL A 271 20.73 4.82 9.10
CA VAL A 271 21.32 5.11 10.41
C VAL A 271 20.84 4.07 11.41
N SER A 272 21.77 3.36 12.05
CA SER A 272 21.47 2.53 13.21
C SER A 272 21.54 3.41 14.46
N LEU A 273 20.44 3.47 15.19
CA LEU A 273 20.36 4.25 16.43
C LEU A 273 21.06 3.49 17.57
N PRO A 274 21.70 4.17 18.53
CA PRO A 274 22.36 3.51 19.67
C PRO A 274 21.41 2.61 20.45
N MET A 275 20.16 3.09 20.67
CA MET A 275 19.07 2.33 21.31
C MET A 275 17.80 2.45 20.47
N PRO A 276 16.85 1.48 20.54
CA PRO A 276 15.53 1.67 19.97
C PRO A 276 14.86 2.87 20.59
N THR A 277 14.20 3.70 19.77
CA THR A 277 13.54 4.91 20.24
C THR A 277 12.31 5.28 19.40
N ALA A 278 11.38 5.98 20.02
CA ALA A 278 10.29 6.69 19.35
C ALA A 278 10.44 8.22 19.52
N ASP A 279 11.52 8.69 20.16
CA ASP A 279 11.73 10.10 20.42
C ASP A 279 11.89 10.90 19.11
N PRO A 280 11.07 11.96 18.91
CA PRO A 280 11.07 12.71 17.65
C PRO A 280 12.35 13.51 17.42
N VAL A 281 13.09 13.91 18.48
CA VAL A 281 14.34 14.66 18.35
C VAL A 281 15.45 13.76 17.83
N LEU A 282 15.55 12.54 18.37
CA LEU A 282 16.53 11.55 17.93
C LEU A 282 16.27 11.07 16.51
N LEU A 283 15.00 10.80 16.19
CA LEU A 283 14.61 10.44 14.83
C LEU A 283 14.91 11.57 13.84
N ALA A 284 14.67 12.82 14.21
CA ALA A 284 15.02 13.98 13.37
C ALA A 284 16.55 14.10 13.17
N ARG A 285 17.34 13.95 14.24
CA ARG A 285 18.82 13.96 14.14
C ARG A 285 19.33 12.86 13.20
N ALA A 286 18.79 11.65 13.32
CA ALA A 286 19.14 10.55 12.43
C ALA A 286 18.74 10.83 10.97
N ALA A 287 17.56 11.41 10.73
CA ALA A 287 17.10 11.77 9.40
C ALA A 287 17.98 12.88 8.77
N TYR A 288 18.49 13.82 9.57
CA TYR A 288 19.38 14.89 9.09
C TYR A 288 20.74 14.40 8.57
N ALA A 289 21.13 13.15 8.85
CA ALA A 289 22.28 12.53 8.21
C ALA A 289 22.17 12.46 6.68
N LEU A 290 20.97 12.63 6.11
CA LEU A 290 20.77 12.75 4.66
C LEU A 290 21.24 14.11 4.09
N LEU A 291 21.23 15.19 4.87
CA LEU A 291 21.45 16.56 4.40
C LEU A 291 22.76 16.77 3.62
N PRO A 292 23.92 16.17 4.02
CA PRO A 292 25.16 16.29 3.26
C PRO A 292 25.10 15.68 1.85
N ARG A 293 24.04 14.89 1.54
CA ARG A 293 23.82 14.26 0.23
C ARG A 293 22.75 14.98 -0.59
N ILE A 294 22.26 16.11 -0.10
CA ILE A 294 21.28 16.94 -0.79
C ILE A 294 22.03 18.06 -1.50
N ASP A 295 22.05 17.97 -2.81
CA ASP A 295 22.70 18.97 -3.66
C ASP A 295 21.82 20.21 -3.79
N ASP A 296 22.39 21.37 -3.62
CA ASP A 296 21.69 22.66 -3.80
C ASP A 296 21.31 22.85 -5.27
N GLY A 297 20.09 23.36 -5.52
CA GLY A 297 19.56 23.56 -6.87
C GLY A 297 18.92 22.30 -7.49
N VAL A 298 19.20 21.08 -7.01
CA VAL A 298 18.56 19.85 -7.50
C VAL A 298 17.10 19.78 -7.02
N LYS A 299 16.16 19.60 -7.94
CA LYS A 299 14.71 19.60 -7.69
C LYS A 299 14.21 18.24 -7.19
N TYR A 300 14.28 18.00 -5.90
CA TYR A 300 13.72 16.80 -5.28
C TYR A 300 12.18 16.87 -5.27
N ALA A 301 11.54 15.89 -5.89
CA ALA A 301 10.08 15.80 -6.00
C ALA A 301 9.44 14.96 -4.89
N ARG A 302 10.25 14.20 -4.14
CA ARG A 302 9.80 13.33 -3.05
C ARG A 302 10.88 13.18 -2.00
N ALA A 303 10.47 13.04 -0.74
CA ALA A 303 11.32 12.54 0.32
C ALA A 303 10.54 11.63 1.27
N GLY A 304 11.27 10.93 2.13
CA GLY A 304 10.66 10.09 3.15
C GLY A 304 11.64 9.60 4.17
N ILE A 305 11.08 9.07 5.25
CA ILE A 305 11.79 8.28 6.24
C ILE A 305 11.10 6.93 6.38
N MET A 306 11.90 5.91 6.56
CA MET A 306 11.49 4.55 6.85
C MET A 306 12.18 4.13 8.16
N VAL A 307 11.40 3.60 9.08
CA VAL A 307 11.93 3.04 10.33
C VAL A 307 11.70 1.54 10.35
N THR A 308 12.72 0.79 10.75
CA THR A 308 12.77 -0.68 10.75
C THR A 308 13.40 -1.18 12.04
N ASP A 309 13.51 -2.51 12.20
CA ASP A 309 13.89 -3.15 13.47
C ASP A 309 13.00 -2.59 14.60
N LEU A 310 11.69 -2.77 14.41
CA LEU A 310 10.66 -2.25 15.31
C LEU A 310 10.53 -3.19 16.52
N ARG A 311 10.51 -2.61 17.72
CA ARG A 311 10.40 -3.33 18.99
C ARG A 311 9.28 -2.77 19.84
N PRO A 312 8.53 -3.61 20.57
CA PRO A 312 7.55 -3.14 21.55
C PRO A 312 8.22 -2.32 22.65
N THR A 313 7.61 -1.21 23.04
CA THR A 313 8.12 -0.31 24.09
C THR A 313 8.20 -1.01 25.47
N ALA A 314 7.36 -2.03 25.71
CA ALA A 314 7.23 -2.68 27.02
C ALA A 314 8.27 -3.80 27.31
N ASN A 315 9.12 -4.17 26.35
CA ASN A 315 9.85 -5.44 26.44
C ASN A 315 11.27 -5.38 27.03
N GLN A 316 11.87 -4.22 27.27
CA GLN A 316 13.19 -4.14 27.96
C GLN A 316 13.40 -2.77 28.58
N ALA A 317 13.56 -2.71 29.89
CA ALA A 317 14.21 -1.56 30.52
C ALA A 317 15.70 -1.56 30.09
N PRO A 318 16.20 -0.48 29.46
CA PRO A 318 17.63 -0.38 29.18
C PRO A 318 18.43 -0.40 30.47
N LEU A 319 19.65 -0.94 30.42
CA LEU A 319 20.59 -0.75 31.53
C LEU A 319 20.80 0.76 31.71
N ALA A 320 20.86 1.24 32.95
CA ALA A 320 20.96 2.67 33.28
C ALA A 320 22.10 3.42 32.55
N VAL A 321 23.18 2.72 32.17
CA VAL A 321 24.29 3.25 31.35
C VAL A 321 23.86 3.64 29.92
N PHE A 322 22.73 3.10 29.43
CA PHE A 322 22.23 3.33 28.06
C PHE A 322 20.92 4.12 28.05
N GLU A 323 20.50 4.65 29.20
CA GLU A 323 19.30 5.49 29.26
C GLU A 323 19.47 6.72 28.38
N ASN A 324 18.43 7.01 27.61
CA ASN A 324 18.44 8.15 26.71
C ASN A 324 17.75 9.34 27.42
N PRO A 325 18.51 10.38 27.79
CA PRO A 325 17.97 11.55 28.51
C PRO A 325 16.88 12.30 27.72
N HIS A 326 16.72 12.01 26.41
CA HIS A 326 15.66 12.59 25.59
C HIS A 326 14.31 11.88 25.78
N GLU A 327 14.30 10.58 26.10
CA GLU A 327 13.05 9.83 26.34
C GLU A 327 12.40 10.22 27.67
N GLU A 328 13.20 10.53 28.70
CA GLU A 328 12.72 11.02 30.00
C GLU A 328 11.92 12.34 29.88
N ARG A 329 12.20 13.16 28.87
CA ARG A 329 11.50 14.44 28.66
C ARG A 329 10.07 14.29 28.14
N GLY A 330 9.65 13.11 27.70
CA GLY A 330 8.29 12.83 27.24
C GLY A 330 7.81 13.71 26.08
N ILE A 331 8.72 14.23 25.24
CA ILE A 331 8.37 15.19 24.17
C ILE A 331 7.44 14.57 23.14
N GLY A 332 7.63 13.30 22.78
CA GLY A 332 6.78 12.62 21.82
C GLY A 332 5.32 12.54 22.28
N PRO A 333 5.02 11.99 23.47
CA PRO A 333 3.68 11.98 24.06
C PRO A 333 3.06 13.39 24.17
N LEU A 334 3.82 14.37 24.59
CA LEU A 334 3.33 15.76 24.70
C LEU A 334 2.92 16.34 23.35
N LEU A 335 3.75 16.16 22.31
CA LEU A 335 3.42 16.61 20.94
C LEU A 335 2.15 15.94 20.41
N GLU A 336 1.96 14.65 20.70
CA GLU A 336 0.77 13.92 20.29
C GLU A 336 -0.48 14.40 21.02
N GLU A 337 -0.40 14.63 22.33
CA GLU A 337 -1.52 15.14 23.13
C GLU A 337 -1.96 16.52 22.63
N VAL A 338 -1.03 17.45 22.43
CA VAL A 338 -1.31 18.79 21.91
C VAL A 338 -1.90 18.72 20.50
N SER A 339 -1.32 17.90 19.62
CA SER A 339 -1.84 17.73 18.26
C SER A 339 -3.22 17.09 18.22
N ARG A 340 -3.56 16.22 19.17
CA ARG A 340 -4.89 15.63 19.31
C ARG A 340 -5.91 16.67 19.75
N LYS A 341 -5.53 17.55 20.71
CA LYS A 341 -6.43 18.55 21.32
C LYS A 341 -6.64 19.76 20.41
N TYR A 342 -5.60 20.23 19.74
CA TYR A 342 -5.61 21.49 18.97
C TYR A 342 -5.46 21.30 17.46
N GLY A 343 -5.41 20.06 16.98
CA GLY A 343 -5.27 19.73 15.58
C GLY A 343 -3.80 19.55 15.12
N ARG A 344 -3.65 18.90 13.97
CA ARG A 344 -2.33 18.66 13.38
C ARG A 344 -1.67 19.96 12.97
N GLY A 345 -0.37 20.12 13.28
CA GLY A 345 0.40 21.32 12.96
C GLY A 345 0.29 22.45 13.95
N SER A 346 -0.46 22.28 15.07
CA SER A 346 -0.57 23.25 16.16
C SER A 346 0.74 23.39 16.95
N ILE A 347 1.55 22.34 16.97
CA ILE A 347 2.86 22.30 17.63
C ILE A 347 3.83 21.47 16.79
N GLY A 348 5.12 21.80 16.86
CA GLY A 348 6.17 21.04 16.19
C GLY A 348 7.56 21.41 16.71
N LEU A 349 8.54 20.55 16.42
CA LEU A 349 9.94 20.76 16.79
C LEU A 349 10.61 21.70 15.78
N GLY A 350 11.07 22.88 16.25
CA GLY A 350 11.77 23.84 15.41
C GLY A 350 10.97 24.19 14.15
N HIS A 351 11.55 23.99 12.98
CA HIS A 351 10.93 24.26 11.68
C HIS A 351 9.68 23.41 11.36
N ALA A 352 9.37 22.37 12.15
CA ALA A 352 8.20 21.54 11.96
C ALA A 352 6.89 22.13 12.51
N GLY A 353 6.93 23.25 13.25
CA GLY A 353 5.79 23.91 13.91
C GLY A 353 5.25 25.14 13.17
N ILE A 354 5.33 25.22 11.86
CA ILE A 354 4.91 26.40 11.08
C ILE A 354 3.38 26.39 10.89
N ARG A 355 2.72 27.50 11.29
CA ARG A 355 1.28 27.72 11.03
C ARG A 355 1.03 27.83 9.52
N GLY A 356 -0.08 27.23 9.04
CA GLY A 356 -0.49 27.26 7.65
C GLY A 356 0.05 26.13 6.78
N GLY A 357 0.96 25.32 7.31
CA GLY A 357 1.62 24.24 6.56
C GLY A 357 2.64 24.77 5.54
N PRO A 358 3.61 23.95 5.14
CA PRO A 358 4.61 24.36 4.16
C PRO A 358 4.07 24.27 2.73
N ASP A 359 4.54 25.16 1.84
CA ASP A 359 4.11 25.27 0.42
C ASP A 359 4.35 24.01 -0.41
N TRP A 360 5.26 23.15 0.03
CA TRP A 360 5.57 21.87 -0.62
C TRP A 360 4.59 20.75 -0.27
N THR A 361 3.63 20.97 0.63
CA THR A 361 2.64 19.93 0.98
C THR A 361 1.86 19.47 -0.24
N MET A 362 1.58 18.17 -0.30
CA MET A 362 0.84 17.58 -1.39
C MET A 362 -0.55 18.24 -1.53
N LYS A 363 -0.85 18.81 -2.69
CA LYS A 363 -2.16 19.39 -2.99
C LYS A 363 -3.23 18.31 -3.08
N ARG A 364 -4.39 18.57 -2.45
CA ARG A 364 -5.59 17.73 -2.47
C ARG A 364 -6.84 18.57 -2.73
N ASP A 365 -6.74 19.48 -3.68
CA ASP A 365 -7.76 20.51 -3.94
C ASP A 365 -9.06 19.94 -4.54
N MET A 366 -9.04 18.70 -5.01
CA MET A 366 -10.17 18.00 -5.65
C MET A 366 -10.69 16.82 -4.81
N LEU A 367 -10.63 16.89 -3.47
CA LEU A 367 -11.18 15.85 -2.63
C LEU A 367 -12.70 15.72 -2.86
N SER A 368 -13.19 14.49 -2.85
CA SER A 368 -14.62 14.25 -2.67
C SER A 368 -15.01 14.53 -1.21
N PRO A 369 -16.29 14.82 -0.92
CA PRO A 369 -16.77 14.83 0.44
C PRO A 369 -16.50 13.51 1.17
N ARG A 370 -16.39 13.58 2.51
CA ARG A 370 -16.18 12.42 3.39
C ARG A 370 -17.52 11.84 3.80
N TYR A 371 -18.30 11.41 2.85
CA TYR A 371 -19.72 11.03 2.93
C TYR A 371 -20.10 10.12 4.11
N THR A 372 -19.16 9.32 4.63
CA THR A 372 -19.44 8.31 5.67
C THR A 372 -18.72 8.57 6.98
N THR A 373 -17.79 9.52 7.02
CA THR A 373 -16.91 9.79 8.17
C THR A 373 -17.07 11.20 8.74
N HIS A 374 -17.89 12.05 8.10
CA HIS A 374 -18.11 13.43 8.53
C HIS A 374 -19.58 13.84 8.36
N TRP A 375 -20.23 14.23 9.46
CA TRP A 375 -21.67 14.54 9.47
C TRP A 375 -22.06 15.70 8.54
N ASP A 376 -21.24 16.75 8.50
CA ASP A 376 -21.50 17.94 7.68
C ASP A 376 -21.26 17.72 6.19
N GLU A 377 -20.74 16.57 5.79
CA GLU A 377 -20.42 16.20 4.41
C GLU A 377 -21.33 15.07 3.88
N LEU A 378 -22.42 14.76 4.55
CA LEU A 378 -23.40 13.78 4.07
C LEU A 378 -24.01 14.21 2.74
N PRO A 379 -24.34 13.26 1.84
CA PRO A 379 -25.02 13.58 0.60
C PRO A 379 -26.39 14.20 0.87
N VAL A 380 -26.64 15.35 0.26
CA VAL A 380 -27.97 15.97 0.27
C VAL A 380 -28.81 15.31 -0.81
N VAL A 381 -29.87 14.61 -0.42
CA VAL A 381 -30.88 14.07 -1.34
C VAL A 381 -32.09 14.96 -1.36
N LYS A 382 -32.65 15.21 -2.55
CA LYS A 382 -33.94 15.88 -2.67
C LYS A 382 -35.02 14.79 -2.53
N ALA A 383 -35.98 14.98 -1.64
CA ALA A 383 -37.19 14.19 -1.66
C ALA A 383 -37.93 14.50 -2.98
N ALA A 384 -38.27 13.46 -3.74
CA ALA A 384 -39.07 13.58 -4.96
C ALA A 384 -40.55 13.72 -4.61
#